data_94284d42ccc9a472cf826c6b17b0b3f9
#
_entry.id   94284d42ccc9a472cf826c6b17b0b3f9
#
_cell.length_a   1.000
_cell.length_b   1.000
_cell.length_c   1.000
_cell.angle_alpha   90.00
_cell.angle_beta   90.00
_cell.angle_gamma   90.00
#
_symmetry.space_group_name_H-M   'P 1'
#
loop_
_entity.id
_entity.type
_entity.pdbx_description
1 polymer ?
#
loop_
_entity_poly.entity_id
_entity_poly.type
_entity_poly.pdbx_seq_one_letter_code
_entity_poly.pdbx_strand_id
1 'polypeptide(L)'
;IVEICYLKVYPNGNEETKTMRINPEMHIPEQSSAIHGIYDADVADCPTFKEVAKEIARDIEGCDLAGFNSNRFDIPVLAEEFLRAGVDIDMMKRKFIDVQVIYHKLEQRTLSAAYKFYCGKNLEDAHTAEADTRATYEVLKSQLDRYPEELQNDMAFLAEYSSFNKNVDFAGRIVYDDKGVEVFNFGKY
;
A
#
# COMPACT_ATOMS: atom_id res chain seq x y z
N ILE A 1 1.13 16.03 6.91
CA ILE A 1 0.19 15.95 5.75
C ILE A 1 0.46 17.14 4.84
N VAL A 2 0.59 16.89 3.51
CA VAL A 2 0.78 17.95 2.50
C VAL A 2 -0.47 18.17 1.63
N GLU A 3 -1.30 17.14 1.53
CA GLU A 3 -2.61 17.19 0.88
C GLU A 3 -3.54 16.20 1.54
N ILE A 4 -4.80 16.55 1.68
CA ILE A 4 -5.86 15.65 2.13
C ILE A 4 -7.02 15.71 1.15
N CYS A 5 -7.52 14.53 0.77
CA CYS A 5 -8.73 14.39 -0.01
C CYS A 5 -9.65 13.36 0.63
N TYR A 6 -10.92 13.68 0.73
CA TYR A 6 -11.95 12.73 1.13
C TYR A 6 -13.20 12.85 0.27
N LEU A 7 -13.79 11.70 0.02
CA LEU A 7 -15.07 11.54 -0.64
C LEU A 7 -16.10 11.14 0.42
N LYS A 8 -17.09 11.98 0.63
CA LYS A 8 -18.21 11.70 1.53
C LYS A 8 -19.37 11.11 0.74
N VAL A 9 -19.78 9.92 1.10
CA VAL A 9 -20.91 9.22 0.48
C VAL A 9 -22.07 9.22 1.47
N TYR A 10 -23.20 9.75 1.04
CA TYR A 10 -24.41 9.84 1.86
C TYR A 10 -25.31 8.60 1.66
N PRO A 11 -26.17 8.25 2.64
CA PRO A 11 -27.08 7.11 2.53
C PRO A 11 -28.02 7.14 1.31
N ASN A 12 -28.28 8.32 0.75
CA ASN A 12 -29.08 8.50 -0.46
C ASN A 12 -28.28 8.32 -1.76
N GLY A 13 -26.97 7.98 -1.65
CA GLY A 13 -26.06 7.81 -2.80
C GLY A 13 -25.45 9.10 -3.32
N ASN A 14 -25.73 10.25 -2.73
CA ASN A 14 -25.03 11.48 -3.09
C ASN A 14 -23.57 11.41 -2.64
N GLU A 15 -22.70 12.06 -3.40
CA GLU A 15 -21.28 12.12 -3.16
C GLU A 15 -20.78 13.56 -3.09
N GLU A 16 -19.87 13.82 -2.19
CA GLU A 16 -19.22 15.12 -2.05
C GLU A 16 -17.72 14.92 -1.85
N THR A 17 -16.92 15.45 -2.76
CA THR A 17 -15.45 15.37 -2.70
C THR A 17 -14.88 16.69 -2.22
N LYS A 18 -13.92 16.60 -1.32
CA LYS A 18 -13.17 17.75 -0.85
C LYS A 18 -11.68 17.45 -0.85
N THR A 19 -10.92 18.32 -1.48
CA THR A 19 -9.45 18.26 -1.53
C THR A 19 -8.89 19.58 -1.04
N MET A 20 -7.87 19.51 -0.21
CA MET A 20 -7.15 20.70 0.24
C MET A 20 -5.67 20.42 0.43
N ARG A 21 -4.84 21.40 0.04
CA ARG A 21 -3.43 21.42 0.33
C ARG A 21 -3.18 21.93 1.74
N ILE A 22 -2.20 21.34 2.39
CA ILE A 22 -1.86 21.62 3.79
C ILE A 22 -0.39 21.99 3.86
N ASN A 23 -0.09 23.07 4.56
CA ASN A 23 1.28 23.40 4.93
C ASN A 23 1.73 22.47 6.07
N PRO A 24 2.71 21.58 5.84
CA PRO A 24 3.15 20.63 6.86
C PRO A 24 4.03 21.29 7.94
N GLU A 25 4.33 22.59 7.83
CA GLU A 25 5.23 23.36 8.72
C GLU A 25 6.65 22.75 8.81
N MET A 26 7.04 21.97 7.82
CA MET A 26 8.36 21.33 7.73
C MET A 26 8.73 21.08 6.26
N HIS A 27 10.02 20.94 6.02
CA HIS A 27 10.53 20.60 4.69
C HIS A 27 10.00 19.23 4.22
N ILE A 28 9.51 19.17 2.98
CA ILE A 28 9.06 17.94 2.34
C ILE A 28 10.28 17.23 1.73
N PRO A 29 10.59 15.98 2.14
CA PRO A 29 11.71 15.24 1.57
C PRO A 29 11.60 15.13 0.04
N GLU A 30 12.69 15.33 -0.68
CA GLU A 30 12.71 15.27 -2.15
C GLU A 30 12.16 13.96 -2.71
N GLN A 31 12.45 12.85 -2.04
CA GLN A 31 11.92 11.52 -2.42
C GLN A 31 10.39 11.49 -2.36
N SER A 32 9.77 12.15 -1.38
CA SER A 32 8.32 12.25 -1.27
C SER A 32 7.75 13.14 -2.36
N SER A 33 8.38 14.32 -2.57
CA SER A 33 7.98 15.24 -3.64
C SER A 33 8.07 14.60 -5.03
N ALA A 34 9.07 13.76 -5.27
CA ALA A 34 9.20 13.01 -6.53
C ALA A 34 8.05 12.02 -6.77
N ILE A 35 7.40 11.52 -5.70
CA ILE A 35 6.27 10.59 -5.79
C ILE A 35 4.95 11.32 -6.02
N HIS A 36 4.64 12.32 -5.19
CA HIS A 36 3.32 12.98 -5.21
C HIS A 36 3.31 14.33 -5.94
N GLY A 37 4.47 14.84 -6.38
CA GLY A 37 4.57 16.07 -7.17
C GLY A 37 4.30 17.37 -6.40
N ILE A 38 4.29 17.34 -5.07
CA ILE A 38 4.06 18.51 -4.21
C ILE A 38 5.39 18.92 -3.58
N TYR A 39 5.76 20.18 -3.72
CA TYR A 39 7.00 20.77 -3.21
C TYR A 39 6.69 21.82 -2.14
N ASP A 40 7.69 22.20 -1.37
CA ASP A 40 7.55 23.20 -0.30
C ASP A 40 6.87 24.51 -0.79
N ALA A 41 7.21 24.95 -2.00
CA ALA A 41 6.64 26.15 -2.60
C ALA A 41 5.13 26.02 -2.87
N ASP A 42 4.63 24.81 -3.13
CA ASP A 42 3.23 24.57 -3.46
C ASP A 42 2.30 24.65 -2.24
N VAL A 43 2.87 24.56 -1.05
CA VAL A 43 2.15 24.52 0.23
C VAL A 43 2.53 25.64 1.20
N ALA A 44 3.49 26.48 0.83
CA ALA A 44 3.99 27.55 1.69
C ALA A 44 2.90 28.50 2.20
N ASP A 45 1.96 28.86 1.32
CA ASP A 45 0.85 29.76 1.62
C ASP A 45 -0.46 29.00 1.93
N CYS A 46 -0.41 27.67 2.05
CA CYS A 46 -1.57 26.86 2.39
C CYS A 46 -1.82 26.87 3.90
N PRO A 47 -3.06 26.63 4.35
CA PRO A 47 -3.35 26.51 5.77
C PRO A 47 -2.64 25.31 6.39
N THR A 48 -2.28 25.41 7.63
CA THR A 48 -1.79 24.28 8.44
C THR A 48 -2.94 23.31 8.76
N PHE A 49 -2.61 22.05 9.10
CA PHE A 49 -3.64 21.11 9.53
C PHE A 49 -4.43 21.62 10.74
N LYS A 50 -3.76 22.29 11.67
CA LYS A 50 -4.38 22.86 12.87
C LYS A 50 -5.48 23.89 12.54
N GLU A 51 -5.29 24.70 11.50
CA GLU A 51 -6.25 25.70 11.09
C GLU A 51 -7.51 25.07 10.47
N VAL A 52 -7.36 23.97 9.73
CA VAL A 52 -8.48 23.30 9.05
C VAL A 52 -9.06 22.11 9.83
N ALA A 53 -8.42 21.69 10.93
CA ALA A 53 -8.81 20.51 11.70
C ALA A 53 -10.29 20.52 12.13
N LYS A 54 -10.79 21.66 12.61
CA LYS A 54 -12.21 21.78 13.03
C LYS A 54 -13.19 21.66 11.86
N GLU A 55 -12.79 22.12 10.70
CA GLU A 55 -13.58 22.01 9.47
C GLU A 55 -13.64 20.55 9.03
N ILE A 56 -12.48 19.89 8.94
CA ILE A 56 -12.42 18.46 8.59
C ILE A 56 -13.20 17.62 9.60
N ALA A 57 -13.06 17.90 10.91
CA ALA A 57 -13.79 17.19 11.96
C ALA A 57 -15.30 17.26 11.78
N ARG A 58 -15.85 18.44 11.41
CA ARG A 58 -17.28 18.63 11.11
C ARG A 58 -17.69 17.85 9.86
N ASP A 59 -16.88 17.90 8.82
CA ASP A 59 -17.20 17.24 7.56
C ASP A 59 -17.32 15.72 7.72
N ILE A 60 -16.45 15.14 8.55
CA ILE A 60 -16.45 13.70 8.82
C ILE A 60 -17.27 13.29 10.05
N GLU A 61 -17.98 14.22 10.70
CA GLU A 61 -18.77 13.90 11.89
C GLU A 61 -19.82 12.81 11.59
N GLY A 62 -19.87 11.78 12.44
CA GLY A 62 -20.78 10.64 12.28
C GLY A 62 -20.48 9.72 11.11
N CYS A 63 -19.35 9.94 10.39
CA CYS A 63 -18.95 9.07 9.29
C CYS A 63 -18.07 7.93 9.78
N ASP A 64 -18.25 6.74 9.22
CA ASP A 64 -17.24 5.68 9.19
C ASP A 64 -16.18 6.04 8.15
N LEU A 65 -14.96 5.53 8.30
CA LEU A 65 -13.83 5.87 7.44
C LEU A 65 -13.37 4.66 6.63
N ALA A 66 -13.13 4.87 5.35
CA ALA A 66 -12.63 3.83 4.45
C ALA A 66 -11.41 4.33 3.67
N GLY A 67 -10.50 3.42 3.32
CA GLY A 67 -9.34 3.73 2.49
C GLY A 67 -8.59 2.47 2.07
N PHE A 68 -7.52 2.63 1.30
CA PHE A 68 -6.65 1.54 0.88
C PHE A 68 -5.35 1.57 1.69
N ASN A 69 -5.04 0.50 2.41
CA ASN A 69 -3.96 0.45 3.41
C ASN A 69 -4.12 1.50 4.55
N SER A 70 -5.34 1.95 4.75
CA SER A 70 -5.67 3.05 5.64
C SER A 70 -5.41 2.74 7.10
N ASN A 71 -5.57 1.49 7.52
CA ASN A 71 -5.29 1.06 8.89
C ASN A 71 -3.82 1.22 9.29
N ARG A 72 -2.91 1.19 8.33
CA ARG A 72 -1.47 1.31 8.57
C ARG A 72 -0.92 2.70 8.30
N PHE A 73 -1.61 3.51 7.51
CA PHE A 73 -1.11 4.81 7.08
C PHE A 73 -2.10 5.95 7.37
N ASP A 74 -3.20 6.05 6.64
CA ASP A 74 -4.09 7.22 6.69
C ASP A 74 -4.69 7.44 8.06
N ILE A 75 -5.22 6.39 8.69
CA ILE A 75 -5.88 6.49 9.99
C ILE A 75 -4.92 6.89 11.12
N PRO A 76 -3.74 6.26 11.28
CA PRO A 76 -2.75 6.70 12.26
C PRO A 76 -2.28 8.15 12.04
N VAL A 77 -1.97 8.52 10.79
CA VAL A 77 -1.52 9.88 10.48
C VAL A 77 -2.62 10.90 10.78
N LEU A 78 -3.86 10.61 10.40
CA LEU A 78 -4.99 11.49 10.66
C LEU A 78 -5.24 11.66 12.17
N ALA A 79 -5.18 10.56 12.93
CA ALA A 79 -5.34 10.58 14.38
C ALA A 79 -4.26 11.43 15.06
N GLU A 80 -3.00 11.29 14.65
CA GLU A 80 -1.88 12.09 15.18
C GLU A 80 -2.04 13.57 14.84
N GLU A 81 -2.47 13.92 13.64
CA GLU A 81 -2.69 15.32 13.26
C GLU A 81 -3.85 15.96 14.05
N PHE A 82 -4.95 15.25 14.26
CA PHE A 82 -6.04 15.72 15.09
C PHE A 82 -5.63 15.88 16.56
N LEU A 83 -4.86 14.92 17.08
CA LEU A 83 -4.30 15.01 18.44
C LEU A 83 -3.40 16.24 18.58
N ARG A 84 -2.52 16.47 17.61
CA ARG A 84 -1.63 17.64 17.58
C ARG A 84 -2.39 18.96 17.46
N ALA A 85 -3.50 18.96 16.71
CA ALA A 85 -4.38 20.12 16.57
C ALA A 85 -5.24 20.37 17.82
N GLY A 86 -5.31 19.43 18.77
CA GLY A 86 -6.17 19.51 19.96
C GLY A 86 -7.66 19.36 19.64
N VAL A 87 -7.99 18.63 18.57
CA VAL A 87 -9.37 18.37 18.12
C VAL A 87 -9.67 16.88 18.26
N ASP A 88 -10.69 16.56 19.06
CA ASP A 88 -11.18 15.20 19.23
C ASP A 88 -12.21 14.87 18.14
N ILE A 89 -12.02 13.77 17.44
CA ILE A 89 -12.94 13.26 16.40
C ILE A 89 -13.58 11.93 16.78
N ASP A 90 -13.43 11.51 18.03
CA ASP A 90 -14.02 10.28 18.58
C ASP A 90 -13.74 9.02 17.72
N MET A 91 -12.45 8.74 17.49
CA MET A 91 -12.02 7.61 16.68
C MET A 91 -12.58 6.27 17.16
N MET A 92 -12.86 6.13 18.48
CA MET A 92 -13.33 4.88 19.08
C MET A 92 -14.76 4.51 18.68
N LYS A 93 -15.57 5.47 18.27
CA LYS A 93 -16.96 5.23 17.83
C LYS A 93 -17.10 4.97 16.34
N ARG A 94 -16.01 5.12 15.57
CA ARG A 94 -16.03 4.96 14.11
C ARG A 94 -15.68 3.53 13.71
N LYS A 95 -16.23 3.09 12.59
CA LYS A 95 -15.78 1.88 11.91
C LYS A 95 -14.73 2.26 10.87
N PHE A 96 -13.76 1.36 10.70
CA PHE A 96 -12.69 1.53 9.73
C PHE A 96 -12.75 0.40 8.72
N ILE A 97 -12.77 0.74 7.44
CA ILE A 97 -12.82 -0.22 6.34
C ILE A 97 -11.55 -0.06 5.53
N ASP A 98 -10.67 -1.05 5.63
CA ASP A 98 -9.46 -1.10 4.81
C ASP A 98 -9.68 -2.00 3.59
N VAL A 99 -9.80 -1.37 2.44
CA VAL A 99 -10.06 -2.06 1.16
C VAL A 99 -8.92 -2.99 0.78
N GLN A 100 -7.67 -2.66 1.14
CA GLN A 100 -6.54 -3.55 0.91
C GLN A 100 -6.66 -4.85 1.73
N VAL A 101 -7.13 -4.75 2.98
CA VAL A 101 -7.36 -5.94 3.82
C VAL A 101 -8.45 -6.83 3.22
N ILE A 102 -9.53 -6.22 2.71
CA ILE A 102 -10.59 -6.96 2.00
C ILE A 102 -10.02 -7.64 0.76
N TYR A 103 -9.27 -6.88 -0.06
CA TYR A 103 -8.61 -7.40 -1.24
C TYR A 103 -7.70 -8.59 -0.92
N HIS A 104 -6.82 -8.46 0.08
CA HIS A 104 -5.91 -9.54 0.46
C HIS A 104 -6.60 -10.77 1.06
N LYS A 105 -7.80 -10.61 1.63
CA LYS A 105 -8.59 -11.75 2.14
C LYS A 105 -9.32 -12.48 1.02
N LEU A 106 -9.79 -11.77 0.02
CA LEU A 106 -10.56 -12.33 -1.09
C LEU A 106 -9.65 -12.84 -2.22
N GLU A 107 -8.60 -12.10 -2.52
CA GLU A 107 -7.61 -12.42 -3.56
C GLU A 107 -6.34 -12.98 -2.88
N GLN A 108 -6.41 -14.25 -2.52
CA GLN A 108 -5.31 -14.92 -1.84
C GLN A 108 -4.07 -15.04 -2.74
N ARG A 109 -2.89 -14.75 -2.19
CA ARG A 109 -1.60 -14.93 -2.85
C ARG A 109 -1.05 -16.33 -2.59
N THR A 110 -1.84 -17.34 -2.94
CA THR A 110 -1.48 -18.76 -2.84
C THR A 110 -1.24 -19.34 -4.22
N LEU A 111 -0.55 -20.49 -4.29
CA LEU A 111 -0.36 -21.20 -5.56
C LEU A 111 -1.70 -21.58 -6.20
N SER A 112 -2.68 -22.03 -5.41
CA SER A 112 -4.02 -22.37 -5.90
C SER A 112 -4.73 -21.17 -6.52
N ALA A 113 -4.63 -19.99 -5.89
CA ALA A 113 -5.19 -18.76 -6.45
C ALA A 113 -4.47 -18.33 -7.73
N ALA A 114 -3.14 -18.40 -7.76
CA ALA A 114 -2.34 -18.13 -8.95
C ALA A 114 -2.67 -19.09 -10.08
N TYR A 115 -2.79 -20.38 -9.79
CA TYR A 115 -3.13 -21.42 -10.78
C TYR A 115 -4.52 -21.19 -11.40
N LYS A 116 -5.50 -20.83 -10.57
CA LYS A 116 -6.83 -20.46 -11.05
C LYS A 116 -6.80 -19.19 -11.91
N PHE A 117 -6.07 -18.16 -11.48
CA PHE A 117 -5.99 -16.88 -12.18
C PHE A 117 -5.26 -16.99 -13.53
N TYR A 118 -4.11 -17.65 -13.56
CA TYR A 118 -3.28 -17.73 -14.77
C TYR A 118 -3.69 -18.85 -15.70
N CYS A 119 -4.08 -20.01 -15.16
CA CYS A 119 -4.36 -21.22 -15.94
C CYS A 119 -5.85 -21.53 -16.08
N GLY A 120 -6.73 -20.81 -15.35
CA GLY A 120 -8.18 -21.06 -15.38
C GLY A 120 -8.61 -22.38 -14.75
N LYS A 121 -7.73 -23.05 -14.00
CA LYS A 121 -7.91 -24.39 -13.43
C LYS A 121 -7.94 -24.35 -11.90
N ASN A 122 -8.63 -25.29 -11.28
CA ASN A 122 -8.51 -25.52 -9.85
C ASN A 122 -7.33 -26.47 -9.60
N LEU A 123 -6.55 -26.20 -8.53
CA LEU A 123 -5.49 -27.10 -8.10
C LEU A 123 -6.09 -28.22 -7.26
N GLU A 124 -6.25 -29.38 -7.88
CA GLU A 124 -6.62 -30.62 -7.20
C GLU A 124 -5.38 -31.19 -6.49
N ASP A 125 -5.57 -31.86 -5.39
CA ASP A 125 -4.49 -32.42 -4.57
C ASP A 125 -3.43 -31.38 -4.13
N ALA A 126 -3.86 -30.14 -3.89
CA ALA A 126 -3.01 -29.10 -3.31
C ALA A 126 -2.28 -29.65 -2.07
N HIS A 127 -1.02 -29.23 -1.90
CA HIS A 127 -0.09 -29.68 -0.85
C HIS A 127 0.56 -31.06 -1.10
N THR A 128 0.37 -31.66 -2.29
CA THR A 128 1.28 -32.70 -2.74
C THR A 128 2.44 -32.06 -3.53
N ALA A 129 3.66 -32.54 -3.31
CA ALA A 129 4.85 -31.96 -3.93
C ALA A 129 4.77 -32.01 -5.48
N GLU A 130 4.18 -33.07 -6.04
CA GLU A 130 4.04 -33.20 -7.48
C GLU A 130 3.02 -32.21 -8.05
N ALA A 131 1.82 -32.10 -7.47
CA ALA A 131 0.78 -31.20 -7.94
C ALA A 131 1.23 -29.74 -7.84
N ASP A 132 1.84 -29.37 -6.71
CA ASP A 132 2.34 -28.01 -6.48
C ASP A 132 3.48 -27.66 -7.47
N THR A 133 4.39 -28.59 -7.75
CA THR A 133 5.49 -28.37 -8.71
C THR A 133 4.95 -28.21 -10.14
N ARG A 134 3.99 -29.05 -10.55
CA ARG A 134 3.36 -28.95 -11.88
C ARG A 134 2.58 -27.65 -12.03
N ALA A 135 1.79 -27.27 -11.02
CA ALA A 135 1.05 -26.01 -11.02
C ALA A 135 1.98 -24.81 -11.10
N THR A 136 3.09 -24.81 -10.35
CA THR A 136 4.10 -23.75 -10.42
C THR A 136 4.67 -23.58 -11.83
N TYR A 137 5.00 -24.69 -12.49
CA TYR A 137 5.50 -24.64 -13.86
C TYR A 137 4.45 -24.15 -14.87
N GLU A 138 3.19 -24.57 -14.75
CA GLU A 138 2.11 -24.07 -15.61
C GLU A 138 1.82 -22.58 -15.39
N VAL A 139 1.88 -22.12 -14.14
CA VAL A 139 1.75 -20.68 -13.80
C VAL A 139 2.87 -19.88 -14.47
N LEU A 140 4.14 -20.33 -14.37
CA LEU A 140 5.25 -19.63 -15.01
C LEU A 140 5.07 -19.51 -16.53
N LYS A 141 4.68 -20.59 -17.19
CA LYS A 141 4.38 -20.56 -18.64
C LYS A 141 3.29 -19.54 -18.96
N SER A 142 2.19 -19.58 -18.21
CA SER A 142 1.08 -18.65 -18.41
C SER A 142 1.46 -17.19 -18.13
N GLN A 143 2.38 -16.95 -17.20
CA GLN A 143 2.93 -15.61 -16.96
C GLN A 143 3.76 -15.12 -18.15
N LEU A 144 4.63 -15.96 -18.70
CA LEU A 144 5.41 -15.64 -19.91
C LEU A 144 4.52 -15.33 -21.11
N ASP A 145 3.46 -16.11 -21.31
CA ASP A 145 2.49 -15.90 -22.40
C ASP A 145 1.66 -14.62 -22.21
N ARG A 146 1.36 -14.26 -20.96
CA ARG A 146 0.50 -13.13 -20.63
C ARG A 146 1.25 -11.78 -20.64
N TYR A 147 2.53 -11.80 -20.32
CA TYR A 147 3.35 -10.60 -20.16
C TYR A 147 4.60 -10.61 -21.05
N PRO A 148 4.43 -10.76 -22.40
CA PRO A 148 5.57 -10.87 -23.31
C PRO A 148 6.41 -9.59 -23.39
N GLU A 149 5.86 -8.44 -23.01
CA GLU A 149 6.56 -7.16 -23.00
C GLU A 149 7.41 -6.96 -21.73
N GLU A 150 6.99 -7.60 -20.61
CA GLU A 150 7.66 -7.45 -19.32
C GLU A 150 8.57 -8.63 -18.98
N LEU A 151 8.25 -9.83 -19.48
CA LEU A 151 8.97 -11.06 -19.15
C LEU A 151 9.69 -11.63 -20.37
N GLN A 152 10.93 -12.04 -20.17
CA GLN A 152 11.69 -12.78 -21.18
C GLN A 152 11.85 -14.24 -20.75
N ASN A 153 11.67 -15.17 -21.69
CA ASN A 153 11.92 -16.59 -21.42
C ASN A 153 13.43 -16.89 -21.40
N ASP A 154 14.12 -16.27 -20.48
CA ASP A 154 15.54 -16.41 -20.19
C ASP A 154 15.77 -16.60 -18.69
N MET A 155 16.54 -17.59 -18.30
CA MET A 155 16.70 -17.97 -16.90
C MET A 155 17.43 -16.89 -16.07
N ALA A 156 18.40 -16.21 -16.67
CA ALA A 156 19.13 -15.16 -15.96
C ALA A 156 18.21 -13.94 -15.74
N PHE A 157 17.46 -13.54 -16.77
CA PHE A 157 16.45 -12.49 -16.67
C PHE A 157 15.40 -12.81 -15.62
N LEU A 158 14.81 -14.01 -15.67
CA LEU A 158 13.75 -14.40 -14.74
C LEU A 158 14.26 -14.49 -13.29
N ALA A 159 15.49 -14.95 -13.10
CA ALA A 159 16.10 -15.01 -11.78
C ALA A 159 16.31 -13.60 -11.20
N GLU A 160 16.78 -12.65 -12.00
CA GLU A 160 16.94 -11.25 -11.60
C GLU A 160 15.59 -10.58 -11.36
N TYR A 161 14.66 -10.72 -12.29
CA TYR A 161 13.32 -10.13 -12.20
C TYR A 161 12.52 -10.62 -10.98
N SER A 162 12.67 -11.90 -10.63
CA SER A 162 12.02 -12.50 -9.45
C SER A 162 12.79 -12.37 -8.16
N SER A 163 13.99 -11.78 -8.19
CA SER A 163 14.76 -11.56 -6.98
C SER A 163 14.12 -10.47 -6.14
N PHE A 164 13.70 -10.82 -4.93
CA PHE A 164 13.17 -9.84 -3.97
C PHE A 164 14.28 -9.04 -3.27
N ASN A 165 15.58 -9.33 -3.56
CA ASN A 165 16.50 -9.12 -2.48
C ASN A 165 17.83 -8.54 -2.85
N LYS A 166 18.16 -7.60 -2.06
CA LYS A 166 19.48 -7.25 -1.61
C LYS A 166 20.14 -8.36 -0.73
N ASN A 167 19.67 -9.62 -0.79
CA ASN A 167 20.22 -10.70 0.04
C ASN A 167 21.58 -11.12 -0.48
N VAL A 168 22.57 -11.15 0.42
CA VAL A 168 23.91 -11.67 0.18
C VAL A 168 23.95 -13.18 0.41
N ASP A 169 23.17 -13.67 1.36
CA ASP A 169 23.06 -15.08 1.70
C ASP A 169 21.65 -15.64 1.46
N PHE A 170 21.52 -16.94 1.20
CA PHE A 170 20.23 -17.59 0.94
C PHE A 170 19.27 -17.56 2.13
N ALA A 171 19.76 -17.37 3.34
CA ALA A 171 18.94 -17.26 4.54
C ALA A 171 18.44 -15.83 4.80
N GLY A 172 18.90 -14.84 4.00
CA GLY A 172 18.51 -13.44 4.13
C GLY A 172 19.01 -12.79 5.44
N ARG A 173 20.07 -13.33 6.03
CA ARG A 173 20.67 -12.81 7.27
C ARG A 173 21.63 -11.66 6.99
N ILE A 174 22.21 -11.63 5.79
CA ILE A 174 23.09 -10.59 5.29
C ILE A 174 22.44 -10.01 4.05
N VAL A 175 22.33 -8.69 3.99
CA VAL A 175 21.75 -7.95 2.86
C VAL A 175 22.65 -6.81 2.45
N TYR A 176 22.51 -6.32 1.22
CA TYR A 176 23.12 -5.06 0.81
C TYR A 176 22.24 -3.89 1.30
N ASP A 177 22.85 -2.88 1.90
CA ASP A 177 22.19 -1.60 2.21
C ASP A 177 22.01 -0.75 0.92
N ASP A 178 21.45 0.46 1.07
CA ASP A 178 21.22 1.37 -0.07
C ASP A 178 22.53 1.89 -0.71
N LYS A 179 23.68 1.65 -0.07
CA LYS A 179 25.03 1.99 -0.58
C LYS A 179 25.75 0.78 -1.19
N GLY A 180 25.09 -0.39 -1.21
CA GLY A 180 25.68 -1.62 -1.69
C GLY A 180 26.68 -2.27 -0.72
N VAL A 181 26.62 -1.92 0.57
CA VAL A 181 27.46 -2.51 1.62
C VAL A 181 26.72 -3.68 2.26
N GLU A 182 27.44 -4.78 2.50
CA GLU A 182 26.91 -5.94 3.21
C GLU A 182 26.65 -5.60 4.67
N VAL A 183 25.41 -5.78 5.12
CA VAL A 183 24.97 -5.53 6.50
C VAL A 183 24.14 -6.69 7.00
N PHE A 184 24.14 -6.90 8.31
CA PHE A 184 23.27 -7.89 8.92
C PHE A 184 21.81 -7.42 8.87
N ASN A 185 20.95 -8.30 8.38
CA ASN A 185 19.49 -8.08 8.38
C ASN A 185 18.93 -8.49 9.74
N PHE A 186 19.05 -7.61 10.73
CA PHE A 186 18.36 -7.80 11.99
C PHE A 186 16.88 -7.49 11.78
N GLY A 187 16.06 -8.54 11.80
CA GLY A 187 14.62 -8.37 11.77
C GLY A 187 14.17 -7.41 12.89
N LYS A 188 13.11 -6.65 12.61
CA LYS A 188 12.40 -5.89 13.65
C LYS A 188 11.79 -6.90 14.62
N TYR A 189 12.37 -7.05 15.78
CA TYR A 189 11.78 -7.67 16.96
C TYR A 189 11.33 -6.57 17.91
#